data_a6982e4d18b356520d3358ad5a0e2da0
#
_entry.id   a6982e4d18b356520d3358ad5a0e2da0
#
_cell.length_a   1.000
_cell.length_b   1.000
_cell.length_c   1.000
_cell.angle_alpha   90.00
_cell.angle_beta   90.00
_cell.angle_gamma   90.00
#
_symmetry.space_group_name_H-M   'P 1'
#
loop_
_entity.id
_entity.type
_entity.pdbx_description
1 polymer ?
#
loop_
_entity_poly.entity_id
_entity_poly.type
_entity_poly.pdbx_seq_one_letter_code
_entity_poly.pdbx_strand_id
1 'polypeptide(L)' 'MHTKLTIPERLKDLRVVEKKLSLQELADATDIPSSTLGNYEKDENLDISLSNLLILADFYHVSADYLLC' A
#
# COMPACT_ATOMS: atom_id res chain seq x y z
N MET A 1 24.13 6.65 -4.91
CA MET A 1 23.50 5.71 -4.46
C MET A 1 22.08 5.82 -4.68
N HIS A 2 21.49 4.88 -4.91
CA HIS A 2 20.13 4.89 -5.16
C HIS A 2 19.44 4.06 -4.18
N THR A 3 18.34 4.47 -3.79
CA THR A 3 17.57 3.70 -2.94
C THR A 3 16.27 3.44 -3.56
N LYS A 4 15.90 2.18 -3.54
CA LYS A 4 14.63 1.77 -4.00
C LYS A 4 13.75 1.63 -2.79
N LEU A 5 12.57 2.15 -2.84
CA LEU A 5 11.63 2.02 -1.74
C LEU A 5 11.22 0.56 -1.57
N THR A 6 11.07 0.13 -0.33
CA THR A 6 10.49 -1.18 -0.04
C THR A 6 8.99 -1.12 -0.32
N ILE A 7 8.33 -2.28 -0.37
CA ILE A 7 6.88 -2.32 -0.57
C ILE A 7 6.16 -1.53 0.52
N PRO A 8 6.46 -1.73 1.83
CA PRO A 8 5.82 -0.92 2.86
C PRO A 8 6.03 0.57 2.69
N GLU A 9 7.25 0.99 2.36
CA GLU A 9 7.54 2.41 2.17
C GLU A 9 6.78 2.98 1.00
N ARG A 10 6.68 2.20 -0.08
CA ARG A 10 5.97 2.64 -1.28
C ARG A 10 4.49 2.79 -1.02
N LEU A 11 3.90 1.82 -0.31
CA LEU A 11 2.48 1.89 0.04
C LEU A 11 2.19 3.09 0.92
N LYS A 12 3.05 3.33 1.92
CA LYS A 12 2.86 4.48 2.81
C LYS A 12 3.01 5.80 2.05
N ASP A 13 3.98 5.86 1.14
CA ASP A 13 4.20 7.06 0.34
C ASP A 13 2.98 7.39 -0.51
N LEU A 14 2.41 6.38 -1.17
CA LEU A 14 1.21 6.59 -1.98
C LEU A 14 0.05 7.08 -1.13
N ARG A 15 -0.13 6.51 0.05
CA ARG A 15 -1.22 6.92 0.92
C ARG A 15 -1.04 8.34 1.47
N VAL A 16 0.13 8.61 2.01
CA VAL A 16 0.38 9.86 2.74
C VAL A 16 0.66 11.02 1.80
N VAL A 17 1.51 10.80 0.81
CA VAL A 17 1.98 11.88 -0.06
C VAL A 17 1.04 12.09 -1.23
N GLU A 18 0.72 11.01 -1.96
CA GLU A 18 -0.07 11.15 -3.19
C GLU A 18 -1.55 11.36 -2.92
N LYS A 19 -2.12 10.61 -1.99
CA LYS A 19 -3.55 10.66 -1.72
C LYS A 19 -3.91 11.41 -0.46
N LYS A 20 -2.95 11.60 0.45
CA LYS A 20 -3.16 12.32 1.72
C LYS A 20 -4.30 11.73 2.54
N LEU A 21 -4.29 10.40 2.67
CA LEU A 21 -5.33 9.67 3.39
C LEU A 21 -4.80 9.12 4.70
N SER A 22 -5.68 9.06 5.71
CA SER A 22 -5.38 8.31 6.92
C SER A 22 -5.58 6.81 6.62
N LEU A 23 -5.08 5.95 7.51
CA LEU A 23 -5.32 4.51 7.36
C LEU A 23 -6.80 4.19 7.39
N GLN A 24 -7.57 4.88 8.24
CA GLN A 24 -8.99 4.64 8.33
C GLN A 24 -9.70 5.05 7.02
N GLU A 25 -9.30 6.17 6.45
CA GLU A 25 -9.88 6.61 5.18
C GLU A 25 -9.58 5.62 4.07
N LEU A 26 -8.35 5.09 4.04
CA LEU A 26 -7.99 4.10 3.04
C LEU A 26 -8.76 2.80 3.26
N ALA A 27 -8.93 2.40 4.53
CA ALA A 27 -9.71 1.21 4.86
C ALA A 27 -11.15 1.35 4.38
N ASP A 28 -11.74 2.52 4.60
CA ASP A 28 -13.11 2.77 4.16
C ASP A 28 -13.23 2.73 2.64
N ALA A 29 -12.22 3.21 1.94
CA ALA A 29 -12.26 3.26 0.48
C ALA A 29 -12.00 1.90 -0.18
N THR A 30 -11.24 1.03 0.47
CA THR A 30 -10.81 -0.24 -0.12
C THR A 30 -11.48 -1.46 0.49
N ASP A 31 -12.17 -1.28 1.61
CA ASP A 31 -12.77 -2.39 2.37
C ASP A 31 -11.70 -3.34 2.95
N ILE A 32 -10.47 -2.89 3.05
CA ILE A 32 -9.41 -3.64 3.71
C ILE A 32 -9.27 -3.11 5.12
N PRO A 33 -9.27 -3.96 6.15
CA PRO A 33 -9.18 -3.48 7.53
C PRO A 33 -7.95 -2.60 7.75
N SER A 34 -8.10 -1.54 8.53
CA SER A 34 -6.99 -0.62 8.78
C SER A 34 -5.81 -1.30 9.46
N SER A 35 -6.06 -2.30 10.31
CA SER A 35 -4.99 -3.06 10.94
C SER A 35 -4.16 -3.81 9.90
N THR A 36 -4.81 -4.38 8.90
CA THR A 36 -4.13 -5.07 7.81
C THR A 36 -3.30 -4.09 6.99
N LEU A 37 -3.89 -2.94 6.66
CA LEU A 37 -3.19 -1.90 5.91
C LEU A 37 -1.98 -1.38 6.69
N GLY A 38 -2.15 -1.18 8.00
CA GLY A 38 -1.05 -0.74 8.84
C GLY A 38 0.10 -1.73 8.85
N ASN A 39 -0.21 -3.03 8.89
CA ASN A 39 0.81 -4.06 8.85
C ASN A 39 1.54 -4.08 7.51
N TYR A 40 0.82 -3.87 6.42
CA TYR A 40 1.44 -3.79 5.09
C TYR A 40 2.45 -2.64 5.01
N GLU A 41 2.23 -1.58 5.77
CA GLU A 41 3.11 -0.41 5.74
C GLU A 41 4.27 -0.50 6.72
N LYS A 42 4.30 -1.52 7.57
CA LYS A 42 5.33 -1.66 8.58
C LYS A 42 6.24 -2.85 8.38
N ASP A 43 5.70 -3.95 7.92
CA ASP A 43 6.42 -5.22 7.90
C ASP A 43 6.76 -5.61 6.47
N GLU A 44 8.02 -5.43 6.09
CA GLU A 44 8.43 -5.74 4.73
C GLU A 44 8.55 -7.23 4.48
N ASN A 45 8.43 -8.05 5.51
CA ASN A 45 8.41 -9.49 5.35
C ASN A 45 7.00 -10.06 5.25
N LEU A 46 5.99 -9.21 5.42
CA LEU A 46 4.61 -9.66 5.35
C LEU A 46 4.18 -9.80 3.90
N ASP A 47 3.62 -10.94 3.56
CA ASP A 47 3.09 -11.17 2.22
C ASP A 47 1.73 -10.47 2.07
N ILE A 48 1.61 -9.67 1.04
CA ILE A 48 0.32 -9.04 0.71
C ILE A 48 -0.45 -10.04 -0.15
N SER A 49 -1.70 -10.30 0.21
CA SER A 49 -2.52 -11.20 -0.61
C SER A 49 -2.69 -10.60 -2.00
N LEU A 50 -2.79 -11.45 -3.00
CA LEU A 50 -2.95 -10.99 -4.37
C LEU A 50 -4.19 -10.12 -4.52
N SER A 51 -5.30 -10.51 -3.91
CA SER A 51 -6.52 -9.73 -4.03
C SER A 51 -6.36 -8.33 -3.43
N ASN A 52 -5.73 -8.21 -2.27
CA ASN A 52 -5.51 -6.91 -1.66
C ASN A 52 -4.51 -6.08 -2.46
N LEU A 53 -3.48 -6.73 -3.01
CA LEU A 53 -2.51 -6.04 -3.86
C LEU A 53 -3.20 -5.43 -5.08
N LEU A 54 -4.09 -6.19 -5.72
CA LEU A 54 -4.81 -5.69 -6.89
C LEU A 54 -5.77 -4.57 -6.54
N ILE A 55 -6.42 -4.66 -5.38
CA ILE A 55 -7.31 -3.59 -4.91
C ILE A 55 -6.52 -2.31 -4.70
N LEU A 56 -5.36 -2.40 -4.05
CA LEU A 56 -4.53 -1.23 -3.79
C LEU A 56 -3.96 -0.65 -5.08
N ALA A 57 -3.50 -1.50 -5.99
CA ALA A 57 -2.97 -1.04 -7.28
C ALA A 57 -4.05 -0.27 -8.05
N ASP A 58 -5.26 -0.81 -8.08
CA ASP A 58 -6.36 -0.15 -8.75
C ASP A 58 -6.73 1.17 -8.07
N PHE A 59 -6.78 1.16 -6.74
CA PHE A 59 -7.12 2.38 -6.01
C PHE A 59 -6.11 3.49 -6.25
N TYR A 60 -4.82 3.15 -6.27
CA TYR A 60 -3.77 4.13 -6.47
C TYR A 60 -3.48 4.41 -7.94
N HIS A 61 -4.15 3.71 -8.85
CA HIS A 61 -3.95 3.86 -10.31
C HIS A 61 -2.50 3.58 -10.71
N VAL A 62 -1.93 2.53 -10.14
CA VAL A 62 -0.59 2.08 -10.48
C VAL A 62 -0.65 0.59 -10.82
N SER A 63 0.39 0.08 -11.45
CA SER A 63 0.43 -1.34 -11.75
C SER A 63 0.84 -2.13 -10.52
N ALA A 64 0.48 -3.41 -10.48
CA ALA A 64 0.95 -4.29 -9.41
C ALA A 64 2.48 -4.40 -9.45
N ASP A 65 3.06 -4.37 -10.64
CA ASP A 65 4.52 -4.39 -10.79
C ASP A 65 5.17 -3.19 -10.09
N TYR A 66 4.55 -2.02 -10.21
CA TYR A 66 5.07 -0.84 -9.53
C TYR A 66 5.12 -1.05 -8.01
N LEU A 67 4.07 -1.65 -7.45
CA LEU A 67 4.04 -1.89 -6.01
C LEU A 67 5.06 -2.93 -5.57
N LEU A 68 5.33 -3.92 -6.43
CA LEU A 68 6.24 -5.00 -6.08
C LEU A 68 7.70 -4.70 -6.35
N CYS A 69 7.98 -3.71 -7.18
CA CYS A 69 9.37 -3.34 -7.48
C CYS A 69 9.86 -2.13 -6.68
#